data_d3fb510a78c0c703b01ef9deae18d092
#
_entry.id   d3fb510a78c0c703b01ef9deae18d092
#
_cell.length_a   1.000
_cell.length_b   1.000
_cell.length_c   1.000
_cell.angle_alpha   90.00
_cell.angle_beta   90.00
_cell.angle_gamma   90.00
#
_symmetry.space_group_name_H-M   'P 1'
#
loop_
_entity.id
_entity.type
_entity.pdbx_description
1 polymer ?
#
loop_
_entity_poly.entity_id
_entity_poly.type
_entity_poly.pdbx_seq_one_letter_code
_entity_poly.pdbx_strand_id
1 'polypeptide(L)'
;MEGDAVLYELSYSDTYFKHIKKHKKAKQVKILKRIAELLEEIAQEPTRGVGNPEALRHYGESDVWSRRIDAKHRLMYEIFEEEKRIEILSAYGHYKDKD
;
A
#
# COMPACT_ATOMS: atom_id res chain seq x y z
N MET A 1 -15.64 -16.38 -16.91
CA MET A 1 -15.56 -16.00 -16.64
C MET A 1 -14.95 -15.58 -16.17
N GLU A 2 -14.80 -15.23 -16.19
CA GLU A 2 -14.36 -14.90 -15.85
C GLU A 2 -14.22 -14.52 -14.95
N GLY A 3 -14.35 -14.30 -15.10
CA GLY A 3 -14.25 -13.45 -14.16
C GLY A 3 -14.11 -13.81 -12.81
N ASP A 4 -13.59 -14.53 -12.55
CA ASP A 4 -13.44 -14.91 -11.28
C ASP A 4 -12.38 -14.26 -10.55
N ALA A 5 -11.88 -13.15 -11.02
CA ALA A 5 -10.89 -12.41 -10.29
C ALA A 5 -11.52 -11.91 -9.02
N VAL A 6 -10.95 -12.25 -7.89
CA VAL A 6 -11.42 -11.78 -6.61
C VAL A 6 -10.67 -10.52 -6.31
N LEU A 7 -11.38 -9.42 -6.14
CA LEU A 7 -10.77 -8.16 -5.77
C LEU A 7 -10.87 -7.99 -4.27
N TYR A 8 -9.82 -7.49 -3.70
CA TYR A 8 -9.82 -7.16 -2.29
C TYR A 8 -10.43 -5.79 -2.11
N GLU A 9 -11.19 -5.64 -1.04
CA GLU A 9 -11.76 -4.34 -0.71
C GLU A 9 -10.71 -3.52 0.04
N LEU A 10 -10.48 -2.29 -0.39
CA LEU A 10 -9.47 -1.46 0.25
C LEU A 10 -10.10 -0.56 1.29
N SER A 11 -9.46 -0.48 2.45
CA SER A 11 -9.82 0.49 3.47
C SER A 11 -8.57 1.32 3.76
N TYR A 12 -8.76 2.48 4.40
CA TYR A 12 -7.67 3.44 4.53
C TYR A 12 -7.58 3.96 5.96
N SER A 13 -6.37 3.97 6.48
CA SER A 13 -6.15 4.48 7.84
C SER A 13 -6.14 6.01 7.85
N ASP A 14 -6.30 6.57 9.03
CA ASP A 14 -6.19 8.02 9.18
C ASP A 14 -4.81 8.51 8.78
N THR A 15 -3.79 7.72 9.11
CA THR A 15 -2.41 8.08 8.75
C THR A 15 -2.25 8.18 7.25
N TYR A 16 -2.85 7.25 6.51
CA TYR A 16 -2.78 7.29 5.06
C TYR A 16 -3.36 8.60 4.53
N PHE A 17 -4.52 9.02 5.04
CA PHE A 17 -5.12 10.26 4.58
C PHE A 17 -4.25 11.48 4.90
N LYS A 18 -3.59 11.46 6.05
CA LYS A 18 -2.66 12.54 6.38
C LYS A 18 -1.49 12.59 5.41
N HIS A 19 -1.01 11.42 5.02
CA HIS A 19 0.11 11.34 4.08
C HIS A 19 -0.29 11.83 2.71
N ILE A 20 -1.49 11.47 2.26
CA ILE A 20 -1.97 11.95 0.97
C ILE A 20 -2.08 13.48 0.98
N LYS A 21 -2.60 14.02 2.08
CA LYS A 21 -2.71 15.47 2.21
C LYS A 21 -1.33 16.13 2.13
N LYS A 22 -0.34 15.49 2.74
CA LYS A 22 1.03 15.98 2.72
C LYS A 22 1.58 16.03 1.30
N HIS A 23 1.36 14.95 0.54
CA HIS A 23 1.81 14.92 -0.85
C HIS A 23 1.09 15.97 -1.69
N LYS A 24 -0.20 16.17 -1.46
CA LYS A 24 -0.96 17.16 -2.19
C LYS A 24 -0.44 18.56 -1.91
N LYS A 25 -0.15 18.85 -0.64
CA LYS A 25 0.35 20.15 -0.25
C LYS A 25 1.69 20.43 -0.90
N ALA A 26 2.51 19.41 -1.06
CA ALA A 26 3.81 19.55 -1.69
C ALA A 26 3.74 19.43 -3.21
N LYS A 27 2.52 19.33 -3.75
CA LYS A 27 2.29 19.27 -5.20
C LYS A 27 3.04 18.13 -5.87
N GLN A 28 3.08 16.99 -5.20
CA GLN A 28 3.78 15.81 -5.69
C GLN A 28 2.87 15.00 -6.60
N VAL A 29 2.63 15.52 -7.79
CA VAL A 29 1.69 14.94 -8.73
C VAL A 29 2.08 13.53 -9.16
N LYS A 30 3.37 13.31 -9.43
CA LYS A 30 3.84 12.01 -9.85
C LYS A 30 3.68 10.96 -8.76
N ILE A 31 3.93 11.37 -7.53
CA ILE A 31 3.77 10.46 -6.39
C ILE A 31 2.31 10.07 -6.23
N LEU A 32 1.41 11.03 -6.29
CA LEU A 32 -0.01 10.75 -6.15
C LEU A 32 -0.50 9.83 -7.26
N LYS A 33 -0.04 10.04 -8.48
CA LYS A 33 -0.42 9.19 -9.58
C LYS A 33 0.10 7.77 -9.38
N ARG A 34 1.33 7.64 -8.90
CA ARG A 34 1.92 6.34 -8.64
C ARG A 34 1.16 5.61 -7.56
N ILE A 35 0.78 6.32 -6.50
CA ILE A 35 0.02 5.70 -5.42
C ILE A 35 -1.31 5.15 -5.97
N ALA A 36 -1.99 5.92 -6.80
CA ALA A 36 -3.25 5.45 -7.37
C ALA A 36 -3.06 4.18 -8.18
N GLU A 37 -1.98 4.10 -8.96
CA GLU A 37 -1.67 2.92 -9.75
C GLU A 37 -1.40 1.71 -8.86
N LEU A 38 -0.64 1.94 -7.79
CA LEU A 38 -0.33 0.86 -6.88
C LEU A 38 -1.57 0.34 -6.16
N LEU A 39 -2.46 1.24 -5.76
CA LEU A 39 -3.69 0.83 -5.08
C LEU A 39 -4.53 -0.07 -5.98
N GLU A 40 -4.63 0.29 -7.24
CA GLU A 40 -5.40 -0.48 -8.18
C GLU A 40 -4.83 -1.89 -8.31
N GLU A 41 -3.52 -1.99 -8.39
CA GLU A 41 -2.89 -3.28 -8.54
C GLU A 41 -2.95 -4.10 -7.26
N ILE A 42 -2.78 -3.45 -6.11
CA ILE A 42 -2.85 -4.14 -4.83
C ILE A 42 -4.20 -4.82 -4.63
N ALA A 43 -5.27 -4.16 -5.06
CA ALA A 43 -6.60 -4.74 -4.92
C ALA A 43 -6.74 -6.05 -5.69
N GLN A 44 -5.94 -6.24 -6.72
CA GLN A 44 -6.02 -7.43 -7.54
C GLN A 44 -4.95 -8.46 -7.18
N GLU A 45 -3.73 -7.99 -6.93
CA GLU A 45 -2.59 -8.87 -6.67
C GLU A 45 -1.77 -8.31 -5.52
N PRO A 46 -2.22 -8.51 -4.29
CA PRO A 46 -1.56 -7.83 -3.16
C PRO A 46 -0.13 -8.25 -2.88
N THR A 47 0.29 -9.42 -3.35
CA THR A 47 1.64 -9.87 -3.03
C THR A 47 2.58 -9.93 -4.22
N ARG A 48 2.12 -9.46 -5.40
CA ARG A 48 2.95 -9.47 -6.58
C ARG A 48 2.70 -8.23 -7.42
N GLY A 49 3.67 -7.86 -8.22
CA GLY A 49 3.49 -6.80 -9.18
C GLY A 49 4.45 -5.66 -9.01
N VAL A 50 4.02 -4.49 -9.44
CA VAL A 50 4.86 -3.31 -9.52
C VAL A 50 5.22 -2.79 -8.14
N GLY A 51 6.38 -2.19 -8.02
CA GLY A 51 6.80 -1.58 -6.76
C GLY A 51 7.50 -2.53 -5.82
N ASN A 52 7.87 -3.71 -6.33
CA ASN A 52 8.63 -4.65 -5.52
C ASN A 52 7.95 -4.97 -4.19
N PRO A 53 6.78 -5.63 -4.23
CA PRO A 53 6.06 -5.93 -2.97
C PRO A 53 6.95 -6.77 -2.06
N GLU A 54 6.95 -6.39 -0.80
CA GLU A 54 7.82 -7.03 0.16
C GLU A 54 7.07 -7.25 1.47
N ALA A 55 7.08 -8.49 1.96
CA ALA A 55 6.47 -8.79 3.25
C ALA A 55 7.38 -8.27 4.36
N LEU A 56 6.80 -7.60 5.32
CA LEU A 56 7.57 -7.02 6.42
C LEU A 56 7.49 -7.95 7.62
N ARG A 57 8.65 -8.30 8.17
CA ARG A 57 8.71 -9.34 9.17
C ARG A 57 8.58 -8.90 10.60
N HIS A 58 8.50 -7.60 10.82
CA HIS A 58 8.53 -7.09 12.18
C HIS A 58 7.16 -6.86 12.79
N TYR A 59 6.13 -7.40 12.16
CA TYR A 59 4.77 -7.11 12.60
C TYR A 59 4.06 -8.32 13.20
N GLY A 60 4.85 -9.28 13.68
CA GLY A 60 4.29 -10.44 14.35
C GLY A 60 3.44 -11.25 13.40
N GLU A 61 2.21 -11.51 13.81
CA GLU A 61 1.31 -12.31 12.98
C GLU A 61 0.55 -11.49 11.96
N SER A 62 0.73 -10.18 11.97
CA SER A 62 0.07 -9.32 10.99
C SER A 62 0.74 -9.47 9.64
N ASP A 63 -0.05 -9.52 8.59
CA ASP A 63 0.45 -9.72 7.24
C ASP A 63 0.64 -8.36 6.58
N VAL A 64 1.72 -7.69 6.95
CA VAL A 64 2.01 -6.33 6.50
C VAL A 64 3.02 -6.35 5.37
N TRP A 65 2.74 -5.59 4.33
CA TRP A 65 3.55 -5.52 3.13
C TRP A 65 3.86 -4.08 2.78
N SER A 66 4.86 -3.89 1.95
CA SER A 66 5.15 -2.57 1.41
C SER A 66 5.43 -2.67 -0.06
N ARG A 67 5.16 -1.56 -0.77
CA ARG A 67 5.56 -1.39 -2.15
C ARG A 67 6.24 -0.05 -2.30
N ARG A 68 7.21 0.00 -3.19
CA ARG A 68 7.94 1.23 -3.41
C ARG A 68 7.11 2.20 -4.23
N ILE A 69 6.94 3.41 -3.74
CA ILE A 69 6.33 4.48 -4.51
C ILE A 69 7.41 5.17 -5.33
N ASP A 70 8.49 5.57 -4.67
CA ASP A 70 9.67 6.11 -5.34
C ASP A 70 10.86 5.87 -4.43
N ALA A 71 11.97 6.55 -4.65
CA ALA A 71 13.18 6.29 -3.88
C ALA A 71 13.01 6.63 -2.40
N LYS A 72 12.10 7.54 -2.08
CA LYS A 72 11.92 8.00 -0.71
C LYS A 72 10.72 7.44 0.00
N HIS A 73 9.70 7.05 -0.73
CA HIS A 73 8.41 6.73 -0.11
C HIS A 73 7.96 5.32 -0.40
N ARG A 74 7.29 4.73 0.55
CA ARG A 74 6.71 3.40 0.41
C ARG A 74 5.26 3.42 0.81
N LEU A 75 4.50 2.53 0.18
CA LEU A 75 3.10 2.32 0.51
C LEU A 75 3.03 1.08 1.37
N MET A 76 2.52 1.21 2.59
CA MET A 76 2.41 0.07 3.49
C MET A 76 0.95 -0.34 3.62
N TYR A 77 0.72 -1.64 3.66
CA TYR A 77 -0.64 -2.13 3.76
C TYR A 77 -0.66 -3.47 4.47
N GLU A 78 -1.81 -3.82 5.01
CA GLU A 78 -2.00 -5.07 5.72
C GLU A 78 -3.10 -5.86 5.06
N ILE A 79 -2.86 -7.16 4.85
CA ILE A 79 -3.79 -8.03 4.16
C ILE A 79 -4.58 -8.82 5.19
N PHE A 80 -5.90 -8.75 5.10
CA PHE A 80 -6.80 -9.55 5.91
C PHE A 80 -7.47 -10.55 4.97
N GLU A 81 -6.80 -11.66 4.79
CA GLU A 81 -7.16 -12.61 3.74
C GLU A 81 -8.57 -13.19 3.92
N GLU A 82 -8.94 -13.49 5.16
CA GLU A 82 -10.26 -14.06 5.40
C GLU A 82 -11.37 -13.09 5.10
N GLU A 83 -11.10 -11.80 5.22
CA GLU A 83 -12.09 -10.78 4.92
C GLU A 83 -12.00 -10.29 3.49
N LYS A 84 -10.99 -10.74 2.76
CA LYS A 84 -10.69 -10.22 1.43
C LYS A 84 -10.62 -8.70 1.46
N ARG A 85 -9.92 -8.19 2.46
CA ARG A 85 -9.79 -6.75 2.69
C ARG A 85 -8.32 -6.41 2.89
N ILE A 86 -7.94 -5.25 2.43
CA ILE A 86 -6.60 -4.74 2.62
C ILE A 86 -6.71 -3.34 3.19
N GLU A 87 -6.03 -3.11 4.30
CA GLU A 87 -6.02 -1.78 4.89
C GLU A 87 -4.74 -1.07 4.48
N ILE A 88 -4.88 0.11 3.90
CA ILE A 88 -3.73 0.91 3.48
C ILE A 88 -3.30 1.73 4.68
N LEU A 89 -2.08 1.50 5.12
CA LEU A 89 -1.61 2.04 6.40
C LEU A 89 -0.90 3.37 6.27
N SER A 90 -0.03 3.52 5.28
CA SER A 90 0.77 4.73 5.16
C SER A 90 1.31 4.84 3.75
N ALA A 91 1.72 6.06 3.37
CA ALA A 91 2.21 6.32 2.02
C ALA A 91 3.29 7.40 2.01
N TYR A 92 4.03 7.53 3.11
CA TYR A 92 5.04 8.58 3.19
C TYR A 92 6.26 8.06 3.93
N GLY A 93 7.44 8.30 3.36
CA GLY A 93 8.67 7.86 3.97
C GLY A 93 8.89 6.38 3.86
N HIS A 94 9.96 5.92 4.48
CA HIS A 94 10.27 4.51 4.55
C HIS A 94 9.65 3.92 5.79
N TYR A 95 9.27 2.65 5.75
CA TYR A 95 9.00 1.99 7.01
C TYR A 95 10.34 1.89 7.73
N LYS A 96 10.30 1.91 9.06
CA LYS A 96 11.50 2.00 9.73
C LYS A 96 12.08 0.74 9.98
N ASP A 97 13.12 0.63 9.60
CA ASP A 97 13.76 -0.51 9.87
C ASP A 97 14.83 -0.20 10.80
N LYS A 98 15.02 0.25 11.29
CA LYS A 98 15.97 0.37 11.99
C LYS A 98 16.16 0.09 12.83
N ASP A 99 16.38 -0.08 12.91
CA ASP A 99 16.67 -0.40 13.42
C ASP A 99 16.89 -0.72 13.80
#